data_401e6843348c6b06776f7c165fc28f9c
#
_entry.id   401e6843348c6b06776f7c165fc28f9c
#
_cell.length_a   1.000
_cell.length_b   1.000
_cell.length_c   1.000
_cell.angle_alpha   90.00
_cell.angle_beta   90.00
_cell.angle_gamma   90.00
#
_symmetry.space_group_name_H-M   'P 1'
#
loop_
_entity.id
_entity.type
_entity.pdbx_description
1 polymer ?
#
loop_
_entity_poly.entity_id
_entity_poly.type
_entity_poly.pdbx_seq_one_letter_code
_entity_poly.pdbx_strand_id
1 'polypeptide(L)'
;MLLRLVLLFQFCVASSPSAVLPGPVVRPFVAPACERCAGHRGVTVAVTGPVRALLDGIVTFDGQVGTRRFTVMRVGPDVRLTYGDLAGQRWETGTVVPRGTVIGTSAGLLYLGVRRGDRPIDPGLVVGRAGPRLLPPAALSCPGGPFWPAGLPR
;
A
#
# COMPACT_ATOMS: atom_id res chain seq x y z
N MET A 1 -33.47 -39.79 14.87
CA MET A 1 -32.47 -38.83 15.45
C MET A 1 -31.43 -38.60 14.38
N LEU A 2 -31.63 -37.58 13.52
CA LEU A 2 -30.77 -37.28 12.38
C LEU A 2 -29.66 -36.34 12.84
N LEU A 3 -28.43 -36.88 12.94
CA LEU A 3 -27.22 -36.12 13.24
C LEU A 3 -26.84 -35.32 12.01
N ARG A 4 -27.11 -34.00 11.98
CA ARG A 4 -26.67 -33.11 10.95
C ARG A 4 -25.14 -32.90 11.09
N LEU A 5 -24.38 -33.53 10.22
CA LEU A 5 -22.94 -33.31 10.06
C LEU A 5 -22.75 -31.94 9.38
N VAL A 6 -22.47 -30.91 10.18
CA VAL A 6 -22.09 -29.60 9.65
C VAL A 6 -20.63 -29.68 9.25
N LEU A 7 -20.35 -29.80 7.94
CA LEU A 7 -19.01 -29.65 7.37
C LEU A 7 -18.61 -28.16 7.44
N LEU A 8 -17.84 -27.81 8.45
CA LEU A 8 -17.16 -26.52 8.51
C LEU A 8 -16.01 -26.53 7.51
N PHE A 9 -16.23 -25.93 6.34
CA PHE A 9 -15.14 -25.60 5.43
C PHE A 9 -14.29 -24.50 6.05
N GLN A 10 -13.15 -24.87 6.60
CA GLN A 10 -12.14 -23.92 7.07
C GLN A 10 -11.30 -23.46 5.88
N PHE A 11 -11.51 -22.22 5.46
CA PHE A 11 -10.67 -21.60 4.44
C PHE A 11 -9.37 -21.09 5.08
N CYS A 12 -8.23 -21.52 4.51
CA CYS A 12 -6.94 -20.90 4.84
C CYS A 12 -6.91 -19.50 4.24
N VAL A 13 -6.86 -18.48 5.08
CA VAL A 13 -6.69 -17.09 4.65
C VAL A 13 -5.21 -16.75 4.67
N ALA A 14 -4.62 -16.61 3.48
CA ALA A 14 -3.31 -15.99 3.37
C ALA A 14 -3.45 -14.52 3.72
N SER A 15 -2.68 -14.05 4.71
CA SER A 15 -2.58 -12.62 5.02
C SER A 15 -1.87 -11.91 3.87
N SER A 16 -2.63 -11.48 2.88
CA SER A 16 -2.10 -10.64 1.79
C SER A 16 -1.60 -9.33 2.36
N PRO A 17 -0.47 -8.78 1.87
CA PRO A 17 -0.04 -7.44 2.26
C PRO A 17 -1.19 -6.47 2.05
N SER A 18 -1.48 -5.69 3.08
CA SER A 18 -2.70 -4.88 3.17
C SER A 18 -2.83 -3.81 2.07
N ALA A 19 -1.75 -3.47 1.39
CA ALA A 19 -1.71 -2.53 0.28
C ALA A 19 -0.64 -2.95 -0.73
N VAL A 20 -0.88 -2.66 -2.01
CA VAL A 20 0.04 -2.93 -3.12
C VAL A 20 0.16 -1.66 -3.95
N LEU A 21 1.36 -1.38 -4.50
CA LEU A 21 1.55 -0.26 -5.43
C LEU A 21 0.55 -0.36 -6.59
N PRO A 22 -0.10 0.74 -7.00
CA PRO A 22 -1.22 0.72 -7.93
C PRO A 22 -0.81 0.46 -9.39
N GLY A 23 0.48 0.34 -9.67
CA GLY A 23 1.00 0.09 -11.01
C GLY A 23 2.49 -0.23 -11.05
N PRO A 24 3.05 -0.51 -12.21
CA PRO A 24 4.47 -0.78 -12.36
C PRO A 24 5.32 0.46 -12.02
N VAL A 25 6.45 0.21 -11.37
CA VAL A 25 7.41 1.27 -11.01
C VAL A 25 8.21 1.67 -12.24
N VAL A 26 8.05 2.92 -12.68
CA VAL A 26 8.81 3.51 -13.80
C VAL A 26 10.01 4.32 -13.33
N ARG A 27 9.97 4.82 -12.08
CA ARG A 27 11.12 5.47 -11.45
C ARG A 27 11.23 4.98 -10.00
N PRO A 28 12.28 4.24 -9.65
CA PRO A 28 12.45 3.66 -8.32
C PRO A 28 12.86 4.71 -7.29
N PHE A 29 12.71 4.35 -6.01
CA PHE A 29 13.26 5.10 -4.90
C PHE A 29 14.79 5.08 -4.97
N VAL A 30 15.40 6.26 -4.81
CA VAL A 30 16.85 6.45 -4.70
C VAL A 30 17.10 7.29 -3.46
N ALA A 31 17.62 6.66 -2.41
CA ALA A 31 17.93 7.34 -1.17
C ALA A 31 18.92 8.50 -1.42
N PRO A 32 18.58 9.74 -0.99
CA PRO A 32 19.56 10.82 -1.09
C PRO A 32 20.70 10.60 -0.08
N ALA A 33 21.93 10.90 -0.49
CA ALA A 33 23.11 10.78 0.37
C ALA A 33 23.10 11.79 1.54
N CYS A 34 22.39 12.91 1.39
CA CYS A 34 22.15 13.89 2.44
C CYS A 34 20.77 14.52 2.25
N GLU A 35 20.30 15.33 3.23
CA GLU A 35 18.96 15.94 3.18
C GLU A 35 18.70 16.79 1.94
N ARG A 36 19.73 17.49 1.44
CA ARG A 36 19.65 18.35 0.25
C ARG A 36 20.30 17.73 -1.00
N CYS A 37 20.83 16.51 -0.87
CA CYS A 37 21.44 15.82 -2.01
C CYS A 37 20.41 15.36 -3.02
N ALA A 38 20.85 15.15 -4.24
CA ALA A 38 20.05 14.54 -5.30
C ALA A 38 19.60 13.12 -4.91
N GLY A 39 18.40 12.76 -5.35
CA GLY A 39 17.80 11.46 -5.09
C GLY A 39 16.35 11.46 -5.58
N HIS A 40 15.68 10.33 -5.42
CA HIS A 40 14.24 10.22 -5.67
C HIS A 40 13.57 9.71 -4.39
N ARG A 41 12.97 10.63 -3.64
CA ARG A 41 12.43 10.40 -2.27
C ARG A 41 11.09 9.64 -2.23
N GLY A 42 10.75 8.99 -3.32
CA GLY A 42 9.57 8.17 -3.50
C GLY A 42 9.73 7.25 -4.69
N VAL A 43 8.65 6.68 -5.17
CA VAL A 43 8.58 5.95 -6.44
C VAL A 43 7.62 6.69 -7.37
N THR A 44 7.86 6.59 -8.68
CA THR A 44 6.86 6.96 -9.67
C THR A 44 6.31 5.68 -10.29
N VAL A 45 5.01 5.54 -10.31
CA VAL A 45 4.31 4.38 -10.89
C VAL A 45 3.46 4.81 -12.09
N ALA A 46 3.37 3.94 -13.07
CA ALA A 46 2.48 4.16 -14.22
C ALA A 46 1.07 3.72 -13.81
N VAL A 47 0.14 4.67 -13.79
CA VAL A 47 -1.27 4.42 -13.50
C VAL A 47 -2.14 5.52 -14.14
N THR A 48 -3.22 5.13 -14.79
CA THR A 48 -4.19 6.05 -15.38
C THR A 48 -5.57 5.79 -14.77
N GLY A 49 -6.31 6.84 -14.50
CA GLY A 49 -7.64 6.76 -13.92
C GLY A 49 -7.67 6.97 -12.41
N PRO A 50 -8.72 6.48 -11.72
CA PRO A 50 -8.94 6.75 -10.30
C PRO A 50 -7.85 6.12 -9.43
N VAL A 51 -7.27 6.93 -8.56
CA VAL A 51 -6.28 6.52 -7.56
C VAL A 51 -6.96 6.38 -6.21
N ARG A 52 -6.72 5.26 -5.56
CA ARG A 52 -7.31 4.93 -4.25
C ARG A 52 -6.29 5.06 -3.14
N ALA A 53 -6.76 5.44 -1.96
CA ALA A 53 -5.95 5.43 -0.74
C ALA A 53 -5.41 4.01 -0.48
N LEU A 54 -4.10 3.88 -0.38
CA LEU A 54 -3.43 2.59 -0.20
C LEU A 54 -3.55 2.08 1.24
N LEU A 55 -3.68 2.99 2.19
CA LEU A 55 -3.80 2.72 3.62
C LEU A 55 -4.87 3.64 4.21
N ASP A 56 -5.42 3.25 5.37
CA ASP A 56 -6.22 4.15 6.19
C ASP A 56 -5.35 5.32 6.66
N GLY A 57 -5.90 6.52 6.71
CA GLY A 57 -5.12 7.67 7.16
C GLY A 57 -5.95 8.93 7.34
N ILE A 58 -5.26 9.96 7.79
CA ILE A 58 -5.82 11.29 7.98
C ILE A 58 -5.07 12.25 7.07
N VAL A 59 -5.79 13.04 6.29
CA VAL A 59 -5.19 14.07 5.42
C VAL A 59 -4.50 15.12 6.29
N THR A 60 -3.23 15.34 6.05
CA THR A 60 -2.44 16.38 6.75
C THR A 60 -2.09 17.55 5.84
N PHE A 61 -2.17 17.34 4.54
CA PHE A 61 -1.98 18.39 3.54
C PHE A 61 -2.61 17.97 2.22
N ASP A 62 -3.28 18.89 1.54
CA ASP A 62 -3.71 18.74 0.14
C ASP A 62 -3.57 20.10 -0.55
N GLY A 63 -2.62 20.23 -1.42
CA GLY A 63 -2.33 21.50 -2.07
C GLY A 63 -1.32 21.42 -3.19
N GLN A 64 -1.12 22.54 -3.83
CA GLN A 64 -0.14 22.71 -4.89
C GLN A 64 1.19 23.15 -4.31
N VAL A 65 2.27 22.49 -4.75
CA VAL A 65 3.65 22.86 -4.45
C VAL A 65 4.36 23.04 -5.79
N GLY A 66 4.69 24.27 -6.14
CA GLY A 66 5.14 24.60 -7.50
C GLY A 66 4.03 24.34 -8.51
N THR A 67 4.32 23.54 -9.53
CA THR A 67 3.37 23.17 -10.58
C THR A 67 2.63 21.85 -10.31
N ARG A 68 2.96 21.16 -9.22
CA ARG A 68 2.44 19.82 -8.91
C ARG A 68 1.55 19.86 -7.69
N ARG A 69 0.47 19.07 -7.72
CA ARG A 69 -0.41 18.87 -6.56
C ARG A 69 0.02 17.65 -5.76
N PHE A 70 -0.01 17.79 -4.45
CA PHE A 70 0.30 16.74 -3.49
C PHE A 70 -0.81 16.58 -2.46
N THR A 71 -1.17 15.35 -2.18
CA THR A 71 -2.02 14.96 -1.05
C THR A 71 -1.16 14.15 -0.08
N VAL A 72 -1.07 14.59 1.16
CA VAL A 72 -0.28 13.92 2.21
C VAL A 72 -1.21 13.38 3.27
N MET A 73 -1.09 12.11 3.58
CA MET A 73 -1.86 11.42 4.60
C MET A 73 -0.93 10.88 5.70
N ARG A 74 -1.30 11.07 6.95
CA ARG A 74 -0.70 10.38 8.08
C ARG A 74 -1.37 9.01 8.19
N VAL A 75 -0.60 7.95 8.03
CA VAL A 75 -1.06 6.55 8.01
C VAL A 75 -0.55 5.74 9.21
N GLY A 76 0.15 6.39 10.11
CA GLY A 76 0.69 5.83 11.36
C GLY A 76 1.19 6.93 12.27
N PRO A 77 1.70 6.60 13.47
CA PRO A 77 2.16 7.59 14.44
C PRO A 77 3.22 8.53 13.87
N ASP A 78 4.17 7.99 13.13
CA ASP A 78 5.32 8.68 12.53
C ASP A 78 5.41 8.50 11.01
N VAL A 79 4.40 7.88 10.37
CA VAL A 79 4.41 7.54 8.95
C VAL A 79 3.47 8.44 8.17
N ARG A 80 4.02 9.10 7.14
CA ARG A 80 3.28 9.92 6.17
C ARG A 80 3.43 9.34 4.78
N LEU A 81 2.31 9.19 4.08
CA LEU A 81 2.22 8.77 2.69
C LEU A 81 1.82 9.98 1.84
N THR A 82 2.58 10.25 0.80
CA THR A 82 2.40 11.37 -0.12
C THR A 82 2.01 10.84 -1.48
N TYR A 83 0.93 11.36 -2.02
CA TYR A 83 0.51 11.16 -3.40
C TYR A 83 0.77 12.46 -4.17
N GLY A 84 1.44 12.38 -5.31
CA GLY A 84 1.72 13.53 -6.16
C GLY A 84 1.15 13.34 -7.56
N ASP A 85 0.88 14.45 -8.23
CA ASP A 85 0.34 14.51 -9.60
C ASP A 85 -1.10 13.98 -9.71
N LEU A 86 -1.90 14.20 -8.66
CA LEU A 86 -3.33 13.90 -8.68
C LEU A 86 -4.15 15.09 -9.18
N ALA A 87 -5.12 14.80 -10.04
CA ALA A 87 -6.21 15.70 -10.39
C ALA A 87 -7.49 15.36 -9.60
N GLY A 88 -8.48 16.27 -9.61
CA GLY A 88 -9.81 16.04 -9.06
C GLY A 88 -10.04 16.68 -7.70
N GLN A 89 -10.83 16.02 -6.85
CA GLN A 89 -11.31 16.54 -5.56
C GLN A 89 -10.19 17.00 -4.65
N ARG A 90 -10.41 18.10 -3.95
CA ARG A 90 -9.56 18.57 -2.86
C ARG A 90 -10.04 18.00 -1.54
N TRP A 91 -9.09 17.74 -0.66
CA TRP A 91 -9.33 17.18 0.66
C TRP A 91 -9.01 18.19 1.75
N GLU A 92 -9.90 18.32 2.71
CA GLU A 92 -9.65 19.15 3.89
C GLU A 92 -8.68 18.44 4.85
N THR A 93 -7.77 19.22 5.43
CA THR A 93 -6.89 18.70 6.48
C THR A 93 -7.71 18.23 7.68
N GLY A 94 -7.35 17.07 8.22
CA GLY A 94 -8.09 16.40 9.29
C GLY A 94 -9.11 15.36 8.79
N THR A 95 -9.41 15.32 7.48
CA THR A 95 -10.33 14.32 6.94
C THR A 95 -9.76 12.90 7.11
N VAL A 96 -10.57 12.01 7.69
CA VAL A 96 -10.27 10.58 7.78
C VAL A 96 -10.60 9.93 6.44
N VAL A 97 -9.63 9.26 5.85
CA VAL A 97 -9.76 8.60 4.55
C VAL A 97 -9.49 7.10 4.72
N PRO A 98 -10.53 6.28 4.63
CA PRO A 98 -10.37 4.82 4.64
C PRO A 98 -9.60 4.33 3.41
N ARG A 99 -8.86 3.26 3.58
CA ARG A 99 -8.24 2.52 2.47
C ARG A 99 -9.27 2.20 1.38
N GLY A 100 -8.85 2.32 0.12
CA GLY A 100 -9.72 2.06 -1.04
C GLY A 100 -10.57 3.25 -1.48
N THR A 101 -10.69 4.31 -0.66
CA THR A 101 -11.36 5.56 -1.06
C THR A 101 -10.65 6.21 -2.24
N VAL A 102 -11.39 6.64 -3.25
CA VAL A 102 -10.83 7.38 -4.39
C VAL A 102 -10.37 8.75 -3.91
N ILE A 103 -9.07 9.02 -4.01
CA ILE A 103 -8.45 10.28 -3.54
C ILE A 103 -8.13 11.27 -4.65
N GLY A 104 -8.26 10.84 -5.90
CA GLY A 104 -8.03 11.65 -7.08
C GLY A 104 -7.89 10.79 -8.32
N THR A 105 -7.43 11.40 -9.41
CA THR A 105 -7.22 10.75 -10.70
C THR A 105 -5.81 11.02 -11.19
N SER A 106 -5.13 10.01 -11.73
CA SER A 106 -3.84 10.15 -12.39
C SER A 106 -3.99 10.12 -13.91
N ALA A 107 -3.24 10.96 -14.60
CA ALA A 107 -3.22 11.03 -16.06
C ALA A 107 -2.14 10.13 -16.70
N GLY A 108 -1.50 9.26 -15.94
CA GLY A 108 -0.48 8.32 -16.45
C GLY A 108 0.67 8.07 -15.48
N LEU A 109 1.08 9.07 -14.72
CA LEU A 109 2.16 8.95 -13.74
C LEU A 109 1.68 9.43 -12.37
N LEU A 110 1.89 8.60 -11.36
CA LEU A 110 1.62 8.90 -9.96
C LEU A 110 2.93 8.85 -9.17
N TYR A 111 3.23 9.94 -8.47
CA TYR A 111 4.30 9.94 -7.48
C TYR A 111 3.78 9.42 -6.14
N LEU A 112 4.50 8.49 -5.53
CA LEU A 112 4.26 7.98 -4.19
C LEU A 112 5.51 8.16 -3.34
N GLY A 113 5.39 8.91 -2.25
CA GLY A 113 6.46 9.11 -1.27
C GLY A 113 6.04 8.62 0.10
N VAL A 114 6.95 7.99 0.83
CA VAL A 114 6.75 7.63 2.23
C VAL A 114 7.84 8.25 3.08
N ARG A 115 7.44 8.84 4.20
CA ARG A 115 8.36 9.35 5.23
C ARG A 115 8.03 8.72 6.57
N ARG A 116 9.08 8.34 7.28
CA ARG A 116 9.00 7.99 8.70
C ARG A 116 9.71 9.09 9.48
N GLY A 117 8.94 9.85 10.26
CA GLY A 117 9.42 11.14 10.76
C GLY A 117 9.81 12.05 9.60
N ASP A 118 11.05 12.53 9.59
CA ASP A 118 11.58 13.35 8.50
C ASP A 118 12.40 12.57 7.46
N ARG A 119 12.57 11.27 7.66
CA ARG A 119 13.38 10.42 6.79
C ARG A 119 12.52 9.82 5.66
N PRO A 120 12.86 10.04 4.38
CA PRO A 120 12.22 9.33 3.28
C PRO A 120 12.63 7.87 3.28
N ILE A 121 11.68 6.98 3.07
CA ILE A 121 11.89 5.53 2.95
C ILE A 121 11.27 5.01 1.66
N ASP A 122 11.74 3.85 1.18
CA ASP A 122 11.15 3.21 -0.01
C ASP A 122 9.69 2.86 0.26
N PRO A 123 8.74 3.39 -0.52
CA PRO A 123 7.33 3.04 -0.39
C PRO A 123 7.04 1.54 -0.45
N GLY A 124 7.82 0.77 -1.19
CA GLY A 124 7.69 -0.67 -1.29
C GLY A 124 7.91 -1.43 0.04
N LEU A 125 8.46 -0.76 1.07
CA LEU A 125 8.60 -1.32 2.42
C LEU A 125 7.32 -1.16 3.26
N VAL A 126 6.44 -0.23 2.89
CA VAL A 126 5.20 0.08 3.62
C VAL A 126 3.99 -0.46 2.86
N VAL A 127 3.99 -0.28 1.55
CA VAL A 127 3.01 -0.87 0.64
C VAL A 127 3.74 -1.92 -0.20
N GLY A 128 3.24 -3.14 -0.26
CA GLY A 128 3.84 -4.21 -1.03
C GLY A 128 4.01 -3.84 -2.51
N ARG A 129 4.93 -4.47 -3.20
CA ARG A 129 5.06 -4.37 -4.67
C ARG A 129 4.17 -5.43 -5.31
N ALA A 130 3.48 -5.09 -6.40
CA ALA A 130 2.80 -6.08 -7.22
C ALA A 130 3.84 -7.02 -7.86
N GLY A 131 3.69 -8.31 -7.64
CA GLY A 131 4.56 -9.34 -8.20
C GLY A 131 4.29 -10.70 -7.56
N PRO A 132 4.65 -11.81 -8.22
CA PRO A 132 4.57 -13.12 -7.61
C PRO A 132 5.51 -13.15 -6.41
N ARG A 133 4.97 -13.44 -5.24
CA ARG A 133 5.73 -13.57 -4.00
C ARG A 133 5.54 -14.99 -3.48
N LEU A 134 6.62 -15.72 -3.37
CA LEU A 134 6.63 -16.97 -2.62
C LEU A 134 6.46 -16.62 -1.14
N LEU A 135 5.35 -17.03 -0.56
CA LEU A 135 5.13 -16.91 0.88
C LEU A 135 5.89 -18.04 1.57
N PRO A 136 6.67 -17.76 2.62
CA PRO A 136 7.24 -18.82 3.44
C PRO A 136 6.11 -19.65 4.09
N PRO A 137 6.29 -20.95 4.31
CA PRO A 137 5.26 -21.82 4.89
C PRO A 137 4.67 -21.28 6.20
N ALA A 138 5.47 -20.58 6.99
CA ALA A 138 5.05 -19.94 8.24
C ALA A 138 4.09 -18.74 8.05
N ALA A 139 3.95 -18.20 6.83
CA ALA A 139 2.99 -17.12 6.53
C ALA A 139 1.59 -17.65 6.20
N LEU A 140 1.41 -18.95 6.14
CA LEU A 140 0.12 -19.63 5.95
C LEU A 140 -0.38 -20.07 7.34
N SER A 141 -1.27 -19.29 7.91
CA SER A 141 -1.97 -19.66 9.14
C SER A 141 -3.28 -20.38 8.79
N CYS A 142 -3.30 -21.69 8.98
CA CYS A 142 -4.52 -22.47 8.88
C CYS A 142 -5.01 -22.79 10.29
N PRO A 143 -6.25 -22.51 10.68
CA PRO A 143 -6.82 -23.01 11.90
C PRO A 143 -6.94 -24.54 11.78
N GLY A 144 -6.14 -25.30 12.55
CA GLY A 144 -6.22 -26.76 12.58
C GLY A 144 -4.97 -27.55 12.16
N GLY A 145 -3.80 -26.93 11.95
CA GLY A 145 -2.54 -27.64 11.76
C GLY A 145 -1.96 -27.62 10.33
N PRO A 146 -0.83 -28.30 10.10
CA PRO A 146 -0.13 -28.24 8.81
C PRO A 146 -0.99 -28.83 7.69
N PHE A 147 -0.99 -28.15 6.58
CA PHE A 147 -1.79 -28.44 5.34
C PHE A 147 -1.38 -29.75 4.63
N TRP A 148 -0.83 -30.71 5.31
CA TRP A 148 -0.48 -31.98 4.71
C TRP A 148 -1.53 -33.03 5.08
N PRO A 149 -2.31 -33.56 4.11
CA PRO A 149 -3.22 -34.66 4.41
C PRO A 149 -2.39 -35.87 4.86
N ALA A 150 -2.68 -36.36 6.04
CA ALA A 150 -2.08 -37.58 6.55
C ALA A 150 -2.38 -38.74 5.57
N GLY A 151 -1.32 -39.28 4.95
CA GLY A 151 -1.45 -40.46 4.07
C GLY A 151 -0.81 -40.37 2.70
N LEU A 152 -0.20 -39.23 2.31
CA LEU A 152 0.59 -39.19 1.08
C LEU A 152 2.09 -39.42 1.39
N PRO A 153 2.80 -40.29 0.62
CA PRO A 153 4.23 -40.50 0.80
C PRO A 153 5.02 -39.25 0.48
N ARG A 154 6.07 -39.01 1.27
CA ARG A 154 7.03 -37.90 1.06
C ARG A 154 7.93 -38.19 -0.12
#